data_fb55e0842dd81b0b593fa6f4eaf93cbf
#
_entry.id   fb55e0842dd81b0b593fa6f4eaf93cbf
#
_cell.length_a   1.000
_cell.length_b   1.000
_cell.length_c   1.000
_cell.angle_alpha   90.00
_cell.angle_beta   90.00
_cell.angle_gamma   90.00
#
_symmetry.space_group_name_H-M   'P 1'
#
loop_
_entity.id
_entity.type
_entity.pdbx_description
1 polymer ?
#
loop_
_entity_poly.entity_id
_entity_poly.type
_entity_poly.pdbx_seq_one_letter_code
_entity_poly.pdbx_strand_id
1 'polypeptide(L)'
;MHISRARVCDLFLDTPECNAHTTAADVLWSGTPLLTLPRYKYKMCSRMAASILKGALPKGPAGEQAAKELIAGSEEDYEAFAVGLGKGLKYVGHRPVGRLAELRKLLYEARWNSALFDTRRWVRDLEQAYDIAWEKWVKGEGGDIDL
;
A
#
# COMPACT_ATOMS: atom_id res chain seq x y z
N MET A 1 17.10 7.09 10.02
CA MET A 1 17.02 8.48 9.47
C MET A 1 16.29 8.60 8.14
N HIS A 2 16.40 7.68 7.19
CA HIS A 2 15.69 7.75 5.90
C HIS A 2 14.15 7.73 6.08
N ILE A 3 13.62 6.76 6.80
CA ILE A 3 12.18 6.60 7.05
C ILE A 3 11.56 7.84 7.74
N SER A 4 12.26 8.45 8.70
CA SER A 4 11.75 9.63 9.39
C SER A 4 11.64 10.87 8.48
N ARG A 5 12.42 10.94 7.39
CA ARG A 5 12.33 12.04 6.39
C ARG A 5 11.09 11.92 5.51
N ALA A 6 10.58 10.72 5.27
CA ALA A 6 9.35 10.53 4.50
C ALA A 6 8.13 11.22 5.13
N ARG A 7 8.16 11.48 6.44
CA ARG A 7 7.09 12.23 7.15
C ARG A 7 6.96 13.70 6.71
N VAL A 8 7.97 14.26 6.05
CA VAL A 8 7.93 15.63 5.54
C VAL A 8 6.98 15.77 4.36
N CYS A 9 6.76 14.68 3.61
CA CYS A 9 5.82 14.66 2.50
C CYS A 9 4.41 14.39 3.01
N ASP A 10 3.42 15.11 2.49
CA ASP A 10 2.02 14.91 2.82
C ASP A 10 1.40 13.75 2.02
N LEU A 11 1.81 13.60 0.77
CA LEU A 11 1.39 12.56 -0.16
C LEU A 11 2.58 12.11 -1.01
N PHE A 12 2.76 10.80 -1.15
CA PHE A 12 3.72 10.22 -2.09
C PHE A 12 3.00 9.85 -3.39
N LEU A 13 3.43 10.45 -4.50
CA LEU A 13 2.94 10.16 -5.84
C LEU A 13 3.84 9.09 -6.47
N ASP A 14 3.29 7.92 -6.69
CA ASP A 14 4.01 6.78 -7.25
C ASP A 14 4.08 6.83 -8.78
N THR A 15 5.08 6.19 -9.37
CA THR A 15 5.28 6.15 -10.82
C THR A 15 4.56 4.95 -11.44
N PRO A 16 3.65 5.14 -12.43
CA PRO A 16 2.84 4.04 -13.00
C PRO A 16 3.63 3.00 -13.78
N GLU A 17 4.75 3.38 -14.40
CA GLU A 17 5.57 2.46 -15.22
C GLU A 17 6.31 1.41 -14.39
N CYS A 18 6.89 1.84 -13.30
CA CYS A 18 7.55 1.01 -12.31
C CYS A 18 7.29 1.61 -10.93
N ASN A 19 6.44 0.95 -10.18
CA ASN A 19 6.04 1.41 -8.86
C ASN A 19 7.21 1.42 -7.87
N ALA A 20 7.07 2.20 -6.82
CA ALA A 20 7.92 2.11 -5.65
C ALA A 20 7.72 0.75 -4.95
N HIS A 21 8.81 0.08 -4.62
CA HIS A 21 8.81 -1.18 -3.88
C HIS A 21 9.22 -0.96 -2.43
N THR A 22 10.52 -1.01 -2.14
CA THR A 22 11.05 -0.74 -0.79
C THR A 22 10.71 0.67 -0.32
N THR A 23 10.81 1.67 -1.22
CA THR A 23 10.42 3.04 -0.91
C THR A 23 8.96 3.15 -0.52
N ALA A 24 8.05 2.38 -1.15
CA ALA A 24 6.64 2.35 -0.76
C ALA A 24 6.47 1.86 0.67
N ALA A 25 7.15 0.77 1.07
CA ALA A 25 7.10 0.27 2.43
C ALA A 25 7.64 1.30 3.45
N ASP A 26 8.77 1.95 3.15
CA ASP A 26 9.36 2.98 4.01
C ASP A 26 8.43 4.18 4.21
N VAL A 27 7.81 4.63 3.13
CA VAL A 27 6.86 5.76 3.14
C VAL A 27 5.62 5.40 3.96
N LEU A 28 5.04 4.22 3.75
CA LEU A 28 3.87 3.76 4.48
C LEU A 28 4.17 3.51 5.97
N TRP A 29 5.35 2.98 6.31
CA TRP A 29 5.78 2.89 7.71
C TRP A 29 5.82 4.25 8.41
N SER A 30 6.21 5.30 7.68
CA SER A 30 6.20 6.66 8.21
C SER A 30 4.79 7.26 8.40
N GLY A 31 3.77 6.60 7.88
CA GLY A 31 2.38 7.06 7.85
C GLY A 31 2.06 7.97 6.66
N THR A 32 2.99 8.19 5.74
CA THR A 32 2.72 9.01 4.56
C THR A 32 1.87 8.25 3.56
N PRO A 33 0.67 8.74 3.18
CA PRO A 33 -0.17 8.12 2.17
C PRO A 33 0.56 8.04 0.83
N LEU A 34 0.34 6.94 0.12
CA LEU A 34 0.90 6.67 -1.18
C LEU A 34 -0.25 6.52 -2.18
N LEU A 35 -0.27 7.36 -3.21
CA LEU A 35 -1.19 7.25 -4.34
C LEU A 35 -0.50 6.54 -5.48
N THR A 36 -1.09 5.44 -5.98
CA THR A 36 -0.52 4.61 -7.03
C THR A 36 -1.54 4.30 -8.14
N LEU A 37 -1.01 4.06 -9.33
CA LEU A 37 -1.78 3.59 -10.48
C LEU A 37 -1.15 2.29 -11.01
N PRO A 38 -1.81 1.12 -10.82
CA PRO A 38 -1.37 -0.14 -11.40
C PRO A 38 -1.72 -0.22 -12.90
N ARG A 39 -0.97 0.55 -13.72
CA ARG A 39 -1.25 0.75 -15.15
C ARG A 39 -1.25 -0.55 -15.95
N TYR A 40 -0.28 -1.44 -15.69
CA TYR A 40 -0.10 -2.66 -16.48
C TYR A 40 -0.41 -3.91 -15.65
N LYS A 41 -1.51 -4.56 -15.96
CA LYS A 41 -1.99 -5.75 -15.23
C LYS A 41 -1.00 -6.92 -15.24
N TYR A 42 -0.20 -7.05 -16.30
CA TYR A 42 0.74 -8.16 -16.47
C TYR A 42 2.17 -7.86 -16.03
N LYS A 43 2.50 -6.59 -15.73
CA LYS A 43 3.82 -6.21 -15.24
C LYS A 43 3.79 -6.18 -13.70
N MET A 44 4.55 -7.06 -13.07
CA MET A 44 4.67 -7.08 -11.60
C MET A 44 5.10 -5.71 -11.07
N CYS A 45 6.11 -5.08 -11.65
CA CYS A 45 6.62 -3.78 -11.20
C CYS A 45 5.58 -2.66 -11.23
N SER A 46 4.53 -2.77 -12.06
CA SER A 46 3.43 -1.79 -12.12
C SER A 46 2.26 -2.08 -11.16
N ARG A 47 2.35 -3.15 -10.37
CA ARG A 47 1.30 -3.57 -9.42
C ARG A 47 1.77 -3.63 -7.97
N MET A 48 3.08 -3.52 -7.75
CA MET A 48 3.68 -3.75 -6.44
C MET A 48 3.20 -2.74 -5.39
N ALA A 49 3.15 -1.45 -5.72
CA ALA A 49 2.74 -0.44 -4.75
C ALA A 49 1.28 -0.60 -4.32
N ALA A 50 0.39 -1.01 -5.23
CA ALA A 50 -1.00 -1.29 -4.87
C ALA A 50 -1.12 -2.49 -3.92
N SER A 51 -0.32 -3.55 -4.12
CA SER A 51 -0.26 -4.69 -3.22
C SER A 51 0.33 -4.31 -1.86
N ILE A 52 1.44 -3.60 -1.84
CA ILE A 52 2.10 -3.11 -0.63
C ILE A 52 1.16 -2.21 0.17
N LEU A 53 0.45 -1.28 -0.49
CA LEU A 53 -0.50 -0.39 0.15
C LEU A 53 -1.66 -1.16 0.81
N LYS A 54 -2.24 -2.15 0.09
CA LYS A 54 -3.29 -3.01 0.66
C LYS A 54 -2.80 -3.78 1.90
N GLY A 55 -1.55 -4.24 1.87
CA GLY A 55 -0.93 -4.90 3.03
C GLY A 55 -0.66 -3.96 4.21
N ALA A 56 -0.49 -2.65 3.97
CA ALA A 56 -0.25 -1.64 5.00
C ALA A 56 -1.55 -1.13 5.64
N LEU A 57 -2.66 -1.14 4.91
CA LEU A 57 -3.97 -0.67 5.38
C LEU A 57 -4.58 -1.64 6.39
N PRO A 58 -5.38 -1.15 7.35
CA PRO A 58 -6.10 -2.02 8.27
C PRO A 58 -7.17 -2.82 7.53
N LYS A 59 -7.51 -4.00 8.05
CA LYS A 59 -8.64 -4.78 7.55
C LYS A 59 -9.97 -4.08 7.87
N GLY A 60 -10.96 -4.28 6.98
CA GLY A 60 -12.32 -3.78 7.14
C GLY A 60 -12.61 -2.46 6.41
N PRO A 61 -13.80 -1.88 6.65
CA PRO A 61 -14.35 -0.80 5.81
C PRO A 61 -13.47 0.43 5.68
N ALA A 62 -12.75 0.82 6.73
CA ALA A 62 -11.87 1.98 6.71
C ALA A 62 -10.67 1.78 5.77
N GLY A 63 -10.06 0.59 5.79
CA GLY A 63 -8.96 0.26 4.90
C GLY A 63 -9.41 0.07 3.46
N GLU A 64 -10.58 -0.54 3.24
CA GLU A 64 -11.18 -0.70 1.91
C GLU A 64 -11.50 0.66 1.27
N GLN A 65 -12.05 1.59 2.05
CA GLN A 65 -12.31 2.94 1.58
C GLN A 65 -11.01 3.67 1.26
N ALA A 66 -9.99 3.58 2.12
CA ALA A 66 -8.68 4.18 1.87
C ALA A 66 -8.01 3.58 0.61
N ALA A 67 -8.16 2.28 0.37
CA ALA A 67 -7.64 1.65 -0.84
C ALA A 67 -8.30 2.20 -2.11
N LYS A 68 -9.61 2.47 -2.10
CA LYS A 68 -10.33 3.08 -3.23
C LYS A 68 -9.89 4.52 -3.52
N GLU A 69 -9.42 5.23 -2.51
CA GLU A 69 -8.96 6.62 -2.64
C GLU A 69 -7.47 6.75 -3.00
N LEU A 70 -6.70 5.69 -2.79
CA LEU A 70 -5.24 5.69 -2.97
C LEU A 70 -4.76 4.77 -4.11
N ILE A 71 -5.63 3.96 -4.70
CA ILE A 71 -5.33 3.12 -5.86
C ILE A 71 -6.21 3.56 -7.02
N ALA A 72 -5.63 4.31 -7.93
CA ALA A 72 -6.33 4.83 -9.09
C ALA A 72 -6.57 3.73 -10.13
N GLY A 73 -7.70 3.83 -10.85
CA GLY A 73 -8.06 2.93 -11.94
C GLY A 73 -7.63 3.43 -13.32
N SER A 74 -7.40 4.74 -13.45
CA SER A 74 -7.00 5.42 -14.68
C SER A 74 -6.04 6.57 -14.39
N GLU A 75 -5.47 7.18 -15.43
CA GLU A 75 -4.63 8.38 -15.29
C GLU A 75 -5.44 9.58 -14.84
N GLU A 76 -6.67 9.70 -15.33
CA GLU A 76 -7.61 10.73 -14.93
C GLU A 76 -7.97 10.62 -13.45
N ASP A 77 -8.23 9.40 -12.95
CA ASP A 77 -8.46 9.15 -11.53
C ASP A 77 -7.22 9.50 -10.70
N TYR A 78 -6.03 9.12 -11.19
CA TYR A 78 -4.77 9.39 -10.50
C TYR A 78 -4.56 10.89 -10.30
N GLU A 79 -4.75 11.68 -11.35
CA GLU A 79 -4.68 13.14 -11.28
C GLU A 79 -5.79 13.72 -10.37
N ALA A 80 -7.02 13.28 -10.55
CA ALA A 80 -8.16 13.77 -9.78
C ALA A 80 -7.99 13.49 -8.28
N PHE A 81 -7.53 12.30 -7.90
CA PHE A 81 -7.28 11.93 -6.51
C PHE A 81 -6.11 12.74 -5.93
N ALA A 82 -5.00 12.89 -6.66
CA ALA A 82 -3.87 13.69 -6.22
C ALA A 82 -4.27 15.14 -5.93
N VAL A 83 -4.97 15.76 -6.88
CA VAL A 83 -5.43 17.15 -6.77
C VAL A 83 -6.48 17.29 -5.66
N GLY A 84 -7.45 16.37 -5.59
CA GLY A 84 -8.51 16.38 -4.58
C GLY A 84 -7.97 16.25 -3.17
N LEU A 85 -7.08 15.30 -2.93
CA LEU A 85 -6.42 15.10 -1.63
C LEU A 85 -5.56 16.31 -1.24
N GLY A 86 -4.78 16.84 -2.19
CA GLY A 86 -3.93 18.02 -1.95
C GLY A 86 -4.73 19.27 -1.63
N LYS A 87 -5.76 19.57 -2.42
CA LYS A 87 -6.64 20.74 -2.18
C LYS A 87 -7.46 20.62 -0.88
N GLY A 88 -7.78 19.39 -0.48
CA GLY A 88 -8.51 19.11 0.75
C GLY A 88 -7.67 19.24 2.03
N LEU A 89 -6.34 19.27 1.91
CA LEU A 89 -5.46 19.44 3.06
C LEU A 89 -5.46 20.91 3.51
N LYS A 90 -5.80 21.12 4.77
CA LYS A 90 -5.79 22.43 5.43
C LYS A 90 -5.06 22.34 6.75
N TYR A 91 -4.66 23.49 7.28
CA TYR A 91 -4.02 23.58 8.60
C TYR A 91 -4.86 24.46 9.53
N VAL A 92 -5.15 23.92 10.71
CA VAL A 92 -5.75 24.68 11.82
C VAL A 92 -4.67 24.84 12.89
N GLY A 93 -4.05 26.00 12.92
CA GLY A 93 -2.77 26.21 13.60
C GLY A 93 -1.69 25.34 12.97
N HIS A 94 -1.08 24.43 13.73
CA HIS A 94 -0.07 23.49 13.24
C HIS A 94 -0.63 22.07 12.95
N ARG A 95 -1.94 21.89 13.06
CA ARG A 95 -2.56 20.56 12.83
C ARG A 95 -3.09 20.45 11.43
N PRO A 96 -2.64 19.45 10.64
CA PRO A 96 -3.24 19.14 9.37
C PRO A 96 -4.65 18.57 9.58
N VAL A 97 -5.60 19.01 8.76
CA VAL A 97 -6.99 18.53 8.76
C VAL A 97 -7.42 18.21 7.33
N GLY A 98 -8.46 17.41 7.20
CA GLY A 98 -8.97 16.94 5.91
C GLY A 98 -8.60 15.48 5.64
N ARG A 99 -9.09 14.97 4.51
CA ARG A 99 -9.01 13.54 4.22
C ARG A 99 -7.57 13.00 4.18
N LEU A 100 -6.65 13.76 3.64
CA LEU A 100 -5.25 13.36 3.58
C LEU A 100 -4.63 13.19 4.99
N ALA A 101 -4.98 14.08 5.92
CA ALA A 101 -4.55 13.96 7.32
C ALA A 101 -5.16 12.73 8.02
N GLU A 102 -6.42 12.38 7.70
CA GLU A 102 -7.08 11.17 8.21
C GLU A 102 -6.41 9.90 7.68
N LEU A 103 -6.12 9.84 6.37
CA LEU A 103 -5.41 8.72 5.76
C LEU A 103 -4.03 8.53 6.37
N ARG A 104 -3.32 9.63 6.61
CA ARG A 104 -2.02 9.61 7.30
C ARG A 104 -2.12 9.03 8.71
N LYS A 105 -3.12 9.45 9.47
CA LYS A 105 -3.38 8.92 10.81
C LYS A 105 -3.70 7.43 10.76
N LEU A 106 -4.59 7.03 9.84
CA LEU A 106 -5.00 5.63 9.64
C LEU A 106 -3.80 4.72 9.39
N LEU A 107 -2.93 5.07 8.44
CA LEU A 107 -1.73 4.30 8.11
C LEU A 107 -0.73 4.26 9.28
N TYR A 108 -0.53 5.40 9.94
CA TYR A 108 0.41 5.49 11.05
C TYR A 108 -0.02 4.62 12.24
N GLU A 109 -1.31 4.58 12.56
CA GLU A 109 -1.87 3.76 13.63
C GLU A 109 -1.90 2.28 13.26
N ALA A 110 -2.23 1.96 12.00
CA ALA A 110 -2.33 0.58 11.52
C ALA A 110 -0.98 -0.14 11.41
N ARG A 111 0.13 0.56 11.26
CA ARG A 111 1.45 -0.04 10.92
C ARG A 111 1.91 -1.15 11.85
N TRP A 112 1.52 -1.11 13.13
CA TRP A 112 1.92 -2.12 14.11
C TRP A 112 1.14 -3.45 14.00
N ASN A 113 -0.03 -3.40 13.33
CA ASN A 113 -0.93 -4.54 13.19
C ASN A 113 -1.23 -4.87 11.71
N SER A 114 -0.57 -4.18 10.78
CA SER A 114 -0.77 -4.41 9.34
C SER A 114 -0.04 -5.66 8.86
N ALA A 115 -0.61 -6.33 7.87
CA ALA A 115 -0.02 -7.53 7.28
C ALA A 115 1.37 -7.27 6.65
N LEU A 116 1.59 -6.06 6.12
CA LEU A 116 2.85 -5.69 5.47
C LEU A 116 4.04 -5.75 6.42
N PHE A 117 3.85 -5.40 7.69
CA PHE A 117 4.93 -5.27 8.67
C PHE A 117 4.96 -6.42 9.70
N ASP A 118 4.06 -7.40 9.56
CA ASP A 118 4.07 -8.63 10.36
C ASP A 118 4.97 -9.70 9.71
N THR A 119 6.28 -9.59 9.95
CA THR A 119 7.28 -10.54 9.43
C THR A 119 7.02 -11.98 9.88
N ARG A 120 6.49 -12.17 11.11
CA ARG A 120 6.20 -13.53 11.62
C ARG A 120 5.07 -14.18 10.84
N ARG A 121 4.03 -13.41 10.53
CA ARG A 121 2.93 -13.86 9.67
C ARG A 121 3.46 -14.18 8.27
N TRP A 122 4.25 -13.29 7.68
CA TRP A 122 4.81 -13.49 6.35
C TRP A 122 5.63 -14.78 6.26
N VAL A 123 6.45 -15.08 7.28
CA VAL A 123 7.24 -16.33 7.32
C VAL A 123 6.32 -17.55 7.35
N ARG A 124 5.29 -17.56 8.19
CA ARG A 124 4.33 -18.68 8.25
C ARG A 124 3.61 -18.90 6.92
N ASP A 125 3.15 -17.81 6.29
CA ASP A 125 2.44 -17.88 5.01
C ASP A 125 3.39 -18.39 3.91
N LEU A 126 4.67 -17.99 3.93
CA LEU A 126 5.68 -18.50 3.00
C LEU A 126 6.00 -19.98 3.22
N GLU A 127 6.17 -20.42 4.46
CA GLU A 127 6.39 -21.83 4.81
C GLU A 127 5.20 -22.68 4.33
N GLN A 128 3.97 -22.24 4.58
CA GLN A 128 2.78 -22.92 4.09
C GLN A 128 2.73 -22.99 2.56
N ALA A 129 3.13 -21.91 1.86
CA ALA A 129 3.21 -21.92 0.40
C ALA A 129 4.20 -22.96 -0.11
N TYR A 130 5.36 -23.12 0.55
CA TYR A 130 6.33 -24.14 0.19
C TYR A 130 5.80 -25.57 0.41
N ASP A 131 5.11 -25.82 1.51
CA ASP A 131 4.51 -27.13 1.79
C ASP A 131 3.47 -27.47 0.71
N ILE A 132 2.58 -26.54 0.38
CA ILE A 132 1.57 -26.72 -0.70
C ILE A 132 2.26 -26.95 -2.05
N ALA A 133 3.29 -26.17 -2.37
CA ALA A 133 4.02 -26.32 -3.64
C ALA A 133 4.68 -27.71 -3.73
N TRP A 134 5.27 -28.19 -2.64
CA TRP A 134 5.87 -29.51 -2.58
C TRP A 134 4.84 -30.64 -2.74
N GLU A 135 3.68 -30.53 -2.05
CA GLU A 135 2.62 -31.52 -2.18
C GLU A 135 2.06 -31.57 -3.61
N LYS A 136 1.81 -30.41 -4.24
CA LYS A 136 1.38 -30.33 -5.65
C LYS A 136 2.40 -30.98 -6.57
N TRP A 137 3.69 -30.68 -6.38
CA TRP A 137 4.76 -31.25 -7.17
C TRP A 137 4.79 -32.78 -7.09
N VAL A 138 4.70 -33.34 -5.88
CA VAL A 138 4.69 -34.80 -5.65
C VAL A 138 3.48 -35.46 -6.32
N LYS A 139 2.33 -34.78 -6.36
CA LYS A 139 1.09 -35.26 -7.01
C LYS A 139 1.07 -35.03 -8.53
N GLY A 140 2.05 -34.30 -9.08
CA GLY A 140 2.04 -33.89 -10.51
C GLY A 140 0.99 -32.83 -10.83
N GLU A 141 0.52 -32.08 -9.83
CA GLU A 141 -0.46 -31.01 -9.95
C GLU A 141 0.24 -29.67 -10.20
N GLY A 142 -0.33 -28.84 -11.08
CA GLY A 142 0.10 -27.47 -11.32
C GLY A 142 -0.88 -26.45 -10.75
N GLY A 143 -0.66 -25.16 -11.12
CA GLY A 143 -1.55 -24.05 -10.81
C GLY A 143 -1.07 -23.16 -9.65
N ASP A 144 -1.77 -22.03 -9.47
CA ASP A 144 -1.44 -21.03 -8.46
C ASP A 144 -1.73 -21.52 -7.03
N ILE A 145 -1.15 -20.83 -6.06
CA ILE A 145 -1.34 -21.09 -4.63
C ILE A 145 -1.92 -19.81 -4.03
N ASP A 146 -3.13 -19.92 -3.49
CA ASP A 146 -3.79 -18.86 -2.71
C ASP A 146 -3.76 -19.23 -1.22
N LEU A 147 -3.33 -18.27 -0.36
CA LEU A 147 -3.18 -18.45 1.10
C LEU A 147 -4.14 -17.55 1.89
#